data_ea29bda306a8d06e6bead7f131691f8e
#
_entry.id   ea29bda306a8d06e6bead7f131691f8e
#
_cell.length_a   1.000
_cell.length_b   1.000
_cell.length_c   1.000
_cell.angle_alpha   90.00
_cell.angle_beta   90.00
_cell.angle_gamma   90.00
#
_symmetry.space_group_name_H-M   'P 1'
#
loop_
_entity.id
_entity.type
_entity.pdbx_description
1 polymer ?
#
loop_
_entity_poly.entity_id
_entity_poly.type
_entity_poly.pdbx_seq_one_letter_code
_entity_poly.pdbx_strand_id
1 'polypeptide(L)'
;MPAEHIKPIINTENLDSPLIPTPANILISGNGDTRINIPFKAMDSSVISGIWESEAFSKLKSHPNEMEFCYLIKGDVKISDAQGNYSEFSEGEAFIVEPGFDGIWESKTFVRKYFVLAKCN
;
A
#
# COMPACT_ATOMS: atom_id res chain seq x y z
N MET A 1 -11.98 -28.77 -2.24
CA MET A 1 -11.21 -28.30 -1.04
C MET A 1 -10.03 -27.48 -1.49
N PRO A 2 -9.81 -26.28 -0.90
CA PRO A 2 -8.58 -25.55 -1.20
C PRO A 2 -7.34 -26.33 -0.75
N ALA A 3 -6.24 -26.14 -1.46
CA ALA A 3 -4.97 -26.72 -1.07
C ALA A 3 -4.47 -26.10 0.23
N GLU A 4 -3.77 -26.88 1.06
CA GLU A 4 -3.15 -26.38 2.27
C GLU A 4 -2.03 -25.40 1.94
N HIS A 5 -1.80 -24.42 2.80
CA HIS A 5 -0.75 -23.40 2.67
C HIS A 5 -0.90 -22.48 1.45
N ILE A 6 -2.08 -22.47 0.83
CA ILE A 6 -2.39 -21.56 -0.27
C ILE A 6 -3.48 -20.61 0.20
N LYS A 7 -3.20 -19.31 0.15
CA LYS A 7 -4.13 -18.26 0.53
C LYS A 7 -4.40 -17.36 -0.67
N PRO A 8 -5.66 -17.22 -1.09
CA PRO A 8 -5.96 -16.27 -2.15
C PRO A 8 -5.91 -14.84 -1.62
N ILE A 9 -5.52 -13.90 -2.47
CA ILE A 9 -5.76 -12.49 -2.25
C ILE A 9 -6.96 -12.12 -3.12
N ILE A 10 -8.08 -11.82 -2.48
CA ILE A 10 -9.34 -11.66 -3.20
C ILE A 10 -9.59 -10.20 -3.54
N ASN A 11 -9.68 -9.92 -4.84
CA ASN A 11 -9.99 -8.60 -5.37
C ASN A 11 -11.47 -8.54 -5.71
N THR A 12 -12.29 -8.14 -4.73
CA THR A 12 -13.73 -7.94 -4.91
C THR A 12 -14.02 -6.47 -5.16
N GLU A 13 -15.21 -6.18 -5.68
CA GLU A 13 -15.64 -4.79 -5.94
C GLU A 13 -15.54 -3.94 -4.67
N ASN A 14 -15.98 -4.49 -3.54
CA ASN A 14 -15.88 -3.84 -2.23
C ASN A 14 -15.14 -4.76 -1.28
N LEU A 15 -14.05 -4.28 -0.70
CA LEU A 15 -13.31 -5.05 0.30
C LEU A 15 -14.14 -5.19 1.57
N ASP A 16 -14.19 -6.42 2.09
CA ASP A 16 -14.93 -6.75 3.31
C ASP A 16 -14.04 -6.53 4.53
N SER A 17 -13.73 -5.27 4.80
CA SER A 17 -12.93 -4.89 5.95
C SER A 17 -13.39 -3.52 6.44
N PRO A 18 -13.15 -3.20 7.73
CA PRO A 18 -13.51 -1.88 8.27
C PRO A 18 -12.79 -0.75 7.55
N LEU A 19 -13.46 0.38 7.42
CA LEU A 19 -12.85 1.60 6.93
C LEU A 19 -11.90 2.14 8.00
N ILE A 20 -10.66 2.43 7.62
CA ILE A 20 -9.63 2.92 8.52
C ILE A 20 -9.15 4.29 8.00
N PRO A 21 -9.39 5.38 8.74
CA PRO A 21 -8.88 6.68 8.30
C PRO A 21 -7.36 6.74 8.39
N THR A 22 -6.75 7.45 7.44
CA THR A 22 -5.33 7.75 7.52
C THR A 22 -5.09 8.66 8.73
N PRO A 23 -4.09 8.37 9.59
CA PRO A 23 -3.82 9.21 10.76
C PRO A 23 -3.57 10.67 10.38
N ALA A 24 -4.15 11.57 11.15
CA ALA A 24 -4.08 13.01 10.88
C ALA A 24 -2.64 13.56 10.85
N ASN A 25 -1.73 12.95 11.61
CA ASN A 25 -0.34 13.39 11.68
C ASN A 25 0.46 13.08 10.41
N ILE A 26 -0.03 12.19 9.55
CA ILE A 26 0.64 11.87 8.27
C ILE A 26 -0.18 12.31 7.06
N LEU A 27 -1.47 12.54 7.19
CA LEU A 27 -2.32 12.98 6.09
C LEU A 27 -2.05 14.45 5.78
N ILE A 28 -1.60 14.73 4.54
CA ILE A 28 -1.35 16.09 4.08
C ILE A 28 -2.63 16.70 3.52
N SER A 29 -3.34 15.94 2.68
CA SER A 29 -4.59 16.39 2.07
C SER A 29 -5.41 15.21 1.57
N GLY A 30 -6.66 15.47 1.21
CA GLY A 30 -7.58 14.44 0.72
C GLY A 30 -8.27 13.71 1.85
N ASN A 31 -9.07 12.71 1.48
CA ASN A 31 -9.87 11.93 2.43
C ASN A 31 -9.01 10.86 3.10
N GLY A 32 -8.29 10.03 2.30
CA GLY A 32 -7.39 9.02 2.82
C GLY A 32 -8.05 7.89 3.61
N ASP A 33 -9.35 7.67 3.47
CA ASP A 33 -10.01 6.52 4.10
C ASP A 33 -9.57 5.23 3.41
N THR A 34 -9.14 4.24 4.19
CA THR A 34 -8.51 3.03 3.66
C THR A 34 -9.26 1.77 4.10
N ARG A 35 -9.05 0.70 3.32
CA ARG A 35 -9.43 -0.67 3.70
C ARG A 35 -8.26 -1.59 3.36
N ILE A 36 -8.08 -2.62 4.17
CA ILE A 36 -6.98 -3.56 3.99
C ILE A 36 -7.41 -4.96 4.37
N ASN A 37 -7.04 -5.94 3.54
CA ASN A 37 -7.18 -7.36 3.87
C ASN A 37 -5.80 -8.00 3.81
N ILE A 38 -5.44 -8.73 4.86
CA ILE A 38 -4.12 -9.33 5.00
C ILE A 38 -4.31 -10.85 5.15
N PRO A 39 -4.40 -11.61 4.04
CA PRO A 39 -4.53 -13.06 4.13
C PRO A 39 -3.30 -13.77 4.67
N PHE A 40 -2.12 -13.15 4.59
CA PHE A 40 -0.90 -13.72 5.16
C PHE A 40 -0.16 -12.69 6.00
N LYS A 41 0.24 -13.13 7.19
CA LYS A 41 1.08 -12.37 8.10
C LYS A 41 2.02 -13.36 8.80
N ALA A 42 3.33 -13.14 8.70
CA ALA A 42 4.29 -13.95 9.41
C ALA A 42 4.08 -13.83 10.93
N MET A 43 4.42 -14.88 11.69
CA MET A 43 4.18 -14.91 13.13
C MET A 43 4.82 -13.75 13.88
N ASP A 44 6.01 -13.35 13.45
CA ASP A 44 6.75 -12.21 14.03
C ASP A 44 6.39 -10.86 13.39
N SER A 45 5.40 -10.86 12.49
CA SER A 45 4.99 -9.68 11.72
C SER A 45 6.06 -9.11 10.79
N SER A 46 7.11 -9.90 10.50
CA SER A 46 8.19 -9.45 9.61
C SER A 46 7.76 -9.34 8.16
N VAL A 47 6.73 -10.08 7.75
CA VAL A 47 6.17 -10.06 6.40
C VAL A 47 4.66 -10.02 6.51
N ILE A 48 4.05 -9.10 5.77
CA ILE A 48 2.61 -9.10 5.56
C ILE A 48 2.33 -8.93 4.07
N SER A 49 1.25 -9.52 3.60
CA SER A 49 0.84 -9.37 2.20
C SER A 49 -0.67 -9.36 2.08
N GLY A 50 -1.16 -8.67 1.08
CA GLY A 50 -2.59 -8.61 0.86
C GLY A 50 -2.97 -7.57 -0.16
N ILE A 51 -4.15 -6.98 0.08
CA ILE A 51 -4.75 -5.98 -0.79
C ILE A 51 -5.14 -4.76 0.07
N TRP A 52 -4.87 -3.58 -0.46
CA TRP A 52 -5.10 -2.30 0.21
C TRP A 52 -5.73 -1.32 -0.76
N GLU A 53 -6.62 -0.51 -0.26
CA GLU A 53 -7.23 0.56 -1.05
C GLU A 53 -7.39 1.83 -0.24
N SER A 54 -7.50 2.95 -0.93
CA SER A 54 -7.71 4.26 -0.32
C SER A 54 -8.47 5.19 -1.25
N GLU A 55 -9.29 6.04 -0.64
CA GLU A 55 -9.77 7.25 -1.32
C GLU A 55 -8.60 8.19 -1.58
N ALA A 56 -8.80 9.19 -2.46
CA ALA A 56 -7.77 10.16 -2.82
C ALA A 56 -7.07 10.75 -1.60
N PHE A 57 -5.76 10.88 -1.67
CA PHE A 57 -4.93 11.31 -0.54
C PHE A 57 -3.59 11.88 -0.99
N SER A 58 -2.98 12.65 -0.09
CA SER A 58 -1.56 12.94 -0.10
C SER A 58 -1.07 12.75 1.33
N LYS A 59 -0.05 11.93 1.54
CA LYS A 59 0.40 11.58 2.88
C LYS A 59 1.90 11.36 2.97
N LEU A 60 2.44 11.58 4.15
CA LEU A 60 3.82 11.22 4.48
C LEU A 60 3.92 9.71 4.60
N LYS A 61 5.00 9.14 4.08
CA LYS A 61 5.25 7.71 4.17
C LYS A 61 6.73 7.44 4.35
N SER A 62 7.05 6.57 5.30
CA SER A 62 8.42 6.25 5.64
C SER A 62 8.59 4.74 5.75
N HIS A 63 9.67 4.23 5.17
CA HIS A 63 10.05 2.81 5.20
C HIS A 63 11.48 2.69 5.70
N PRO A 64 11.74 2.87 7.00
CA PRO A 64 13.12 2.89 7.50
C PRO A 64 13.86 1.55 7.34
N ASN A 65 13.19 0.44 7.58
CA ASN A 65 13.81 -0.91 7.56
C ASN A 65 12.95 -1.95 6.86
N GLU A 66 12.04 -1.55 6.00
CA GLU A 66 11.21 -2.51 5.28
C GLU A 66 11.12 -2.14 3.81
N MET A 67 10.95 -3.17 2.99
CA MET A 67 10.63 -2.98 1.57
C MET A 67 9.12 -3.16 1.38
N GLU A 68 8.60 -2.57 0.32
CA GLU A 68 7.23 -2.84 -0.11
C GLU A 68 7.22 -3.14 -1.61
N PHE A 69 6.64 -4.27 -2.00
CA PHE A 69 6.27 -4.55 -3.37
C PHE A 69 4.82 -4.13 -3.56
N CYS A 70 4.54 -3.38 -4.63
CA CYS A 70 3.19 -2.91 -4.96
C CYS A 70 2.85 -3.24 -6.41
N TYR A 71 1.62 -3.67 -6.63
CA TYR A 71 1.03 -3.81 -7.96
C TYR A 71 -0.29 -3.05 -7.96
N LEU A 72 -0.40 -2.03 -8.83
CA LEU A 72 -1.60 -1.21 -8.90
C LEU A 72 -2.70 -1.92 -9.67
N ILE A 73 -3.77 -2.24 -8.96
CA ILE A 73 -4.97 -2.84 -9.55
C ILE A 73 -5.85 -1.74 -10.15
N LYS A 74 -5.88 -0.58 -9.50
CA LYS A 74 -6.75 0.54 -9.90
C LYS A 74 -6.14 1.86 -9.43
N GLY A 75 -6.27 2.88 -10.26
CA GLY A 75 -5.82 4.23 -9.94
C GLY A 75 -4.34 4.47 -10.23
N ASP A 76 -3.88 5.65 -9.84
CA ASP A 76 -2.52 6.12 -10.07
C ASP A 76 -1.91 6.58 -8.77
N VAL A 77 -0.60 6.48 -8.65
CA VAL A 77 0.14 7.06 -7.53
C VAL A 77 1.33 7.87 -8.02
N LYS A 78 1.64 8.93 -7.30
CA LYS A 78 2.87 9.69 -7.44
C LYS A 78 3.63 9.59 -6.13
N ILE A 79 4.88 9.18 -6.21
CA ILE A 79 5.73 8.97 -5.04
C ILE A 79 6.93 9.89 -5.16
N SER A 80 7.10 10.78 -4.18
CA SER A 80 8.18 11.77 -4.16
C SER A 80 9.11 11.49 -3.00
N ASP A 81 10.42 11.63 -3.25
CA ASP A 81 11.43 11.50 -2.19
C ASP A 81 11.68 12.85 -1.49
N ALA A 82 12.60 12.86 -0.52
CA ALA A 82 12.90 14.04 0.27
C ALA A 82 13.54 15.17 -0.55
N GLN A 83 14.13 14.86 -1.71
CA GLN A 83 14.75 15.86 -2.60
C GLN A 83 13.77 16.39 -3.65
N GLY A 84 12.53 15.92 -3.66
CA GLY A 84 11.52 16.34 -4.61
C GLY A 84 11.54 15.59 -5.94
N ASN A 85 12.41 14.59 -6.09
CA ASN A 85 12.35 13.69 -7.24
C ASN A 85 11.14 12.77 -7.09
N TYR A 86 10.50 12.41 -8.19
CA TYR A 86 9.30 11.61 -8.11
C TYR A 86 9.21 10.55 -9.18
N SER A 87 8.41 9.53 -8.90
CA SER A 87 8.01 8.49 -9.85
C SER A 87 6.49 8.39 -9.87
N GLU A 88 5.93 8.09 -11.02
CA GLU A 88 4.48 7.92 -11.19
C GLU A 88 4.20 6.54 -11.73
N PHE A 89 3.16 5.90 -11.20
CA PHE A 89 2.72 4.58 -11.63
C PHE A 89 1.22 4.57 -11.81
N SER A 90 0.77 3.78 -12.78
CA SER A 90 -0.65 3.67 -13.16
C SER A 90 -1.12 2.24 -13.02
N GLU A 91 -2.41 2.06 -13.22
CA GLU A 91 -3.08 0.75 -13.21
C GLU A 91 -2.33 -0.25 -14.08
N GLY A 92 -2.06 -1.43 -13.53
CA GLY A 92 -1.32 -2.50 -14.20
C GLY A 92 0.19 -2.44 -14.02
N GLU A 93 0.72 -1.41 -13.38
CA GLU A 93 2.15 -1.29 -13.14
C GLU A 93 2.53 -1.73 -11.74
N ALA A 94 3.75 -2.25 -11.60
CA ALA A 94 4.30 -2.68 -10.33
C ALA A 94 5.58 -1.92 -10.01
N PHE A 95 5.87 -1.79 -8.72
CA PHE A 95 7.09 -1.12 -8.28
C PHE A 95 7.51 -1.61 -6.90
N ILE A 96 8.73 -1.30 -6.54
CA ILE A 96 9.31 -1.63 -5.23
C ILE A 96 9.73 -0.34 -4.53
N VAL A 97 9.33 -0.22 -3.26
CA VAL A 97 9.84 0.81 -2.36
C VAL A 97 10.93 0.16 -1.52
N GLU A 98 12.15 0.66 -1.64
CA GLU A 98 13.28 0.09 -0.93
C GLU A 98 13.35 0.59 0.51
N PRO A 99 13.99 -0.16 1.42
CA PRO A 99 14.25 0.35 2.78
C PRO A 99 15.02 1.67 2.73
N GLY A 100 14.67 2.57 3.62
CA GLY A 100 15.26 3.91 3.65
C GLY A 100 14.44 4.98 2.96
N PHE A 101 13.36 4.61 2.28
CA PHE A 101 12.48 5.59 1.65
C PHE A 101 11.82 6.47 2.71
N ASP A 102 11.81 7.76 2.44
CA ASP A 102 11.09 8.75 3.25
C ASP A 102 10.59 9.84 2.30
N GLY A 103 9.30 10.03 2.24
CA GLY A 103 8.73 10.98 1.29
C GLY A 103 7.22 11.06 1.35
N ILE A 104 6.63 11.32 0.18
CA ILE A 104 5.21 11.60 0.04
C ILE A 104 4.62 10.66 -1.01
N TRP A 105 3.50 10.05 -0.66
CA TRP A 105 2.65 9.31 -1.59
C TRP A 105 1.38 10.10 -1.82
N GLU A 106 0.96 10.19 -3.07
CA GLU A 106 -0.31 10.83 -3.38
C GLU A 106 -1.03 10.14 -4.51
N SER A 107 -2.35 10.16 -4.43
CA SER A 107 -3.24 9.76 -5.50
C SER A 107 -4.40 10.74 -5.55
N LYS A 108 -4.72 11.22 -6.75
CA LYS A 108 -5.84 12.16 -6.96
C LYS A 108 -7.17 11.44 -7.08
N THR A 109 -7.14 10.11 -7.13
CA THR A 109 -8.32 9.27 -7.30
C THR A 109 -8.27 8.11 -6.32
N PHE A 110 -9.32 7.30 -6.29
CA PHE A 110 -9.31 6.02 -5.59
C PHE A 110 -8.18 5.14 -6.13
N VAL A 111 -7.47 4.46 -5.23
CA VAL A 111 -6.38 3.56 -5.59
C VAL A 111 -6.53 2.23 -4.86
N ARG A 112 -6.20 1.14 -5.56
CA ARG A 112 -6.18 -0.20 -4.99
C ARG A 112 -4.92 -0.91 -5.45
N LYS A 113 -4.26 -1.62 -4.53
CA LYS A 113 -3.03 -2.34 -4.85
C LYS A 113 -2.96 -3.69 -4.14
N TYR A 114 -2.27 -4.65 -4.77
CA TYR A 114 -1.68 -5.77 -4.05
C TYR A 114 -0.37 -5.30 -3.45
N PHE A 115 -0.02 -5.81 -2.28
CA PHE A 115 1.23 -5.42 -1.64
C PHE A 115 1.89 -6.57 -0.88
N VAL A 116 3.19 -6.48 -0.75
CA VAL A 116 4.00 -7.28 0.18
C VAL A 116 4.90 -6.31 0.93
N LEU A 117 4.79 -6.31 2.26
CA LEU A 117 5.71 -5.58 3.13
C LEU A 117 6.61 -6.59 3.83
N ALA A 118 7.91 -6.39 3.75
CA ALA A 118 8.88 -7.28 4.38
C ALA A 118 9.97 -6.48 5.07
N LYS A 119 10.24 -6.82 6.32
CA LYS A 119 11.35 -6.20 7.06
C LYS A 119 12.67 -6.63 6.46
N CYS A 120 13.57 -5.67 6.33
CA CYS A 120 14.93 -5.87 5.83
C CYS A 120 15.92 -5.37 6.88
N ASN A 121 16.91 -6.19 7.16
CA ASN A 121 17.95 -5.82 8.13
C ASN A 121 19.16 -5.23 7.44
#